data_22e731237654bb5d7909fadc3a91b9ab
#
_entry.id   22e731237654bb5d7909fadc3a91b9ab
#
_cell.length_a   1.000
_cell.length_b   1.000
_cell.length_c   1.000
_cell.angle_alpha   90.00
_cell.angle_beta   90.00
_cell.angle_gamma   90.00
#
_symmetry.space_group_name_H-M   'P 1'
#
loop_
_entity.id
_entity.type
_entity.pdbx_description
1 polymer ?
#
loop_
_entity_poly.entity_id
_entity_poly.type
_entity_poly.pdbx_seq_one_letter_code
_entity_poly.pdbx_strand_id
1 'polypeptide(L)'
;YEQVVALSDDPEFAHALAELLAAQGQRDRAAALAAKAKAGYARLVVKYPEAMYWHAWEYYADVGEPARALELLEKNAVLRPNAGSFVALARAQAAVGQWDRARESITRALETPVVSAERHAVAAMVYRHEGAVVAADQHAARAKEIDPTIVVGADPVRDR
;
A
#
# COMPACT_ATOMS: atom_id res chain seq x y z
N TYR A 1 18.47 9.30 -9.12
CA TYR A 1 18.32 8.96 -7.71
C TYR A 1 19.60 9.20 -6.88
N GLU A 2 20.82 8.80 -7.34
CA GLU A 2 22.06 9.00 -6.57
C GLU A 2 22.30 10.46 -6.18
N GLN A 3 22.06 11.39 -7.09
CA GLN A 3 22.17 12.84 -6.81
C GLN A 3 21.13 13.30 -5.78
N VAL A 4 19.90 12.80 -5.88
CA VAL A 4 18.83 13.17 -4.95
C VAL A 4 19.12 12.63 -3.54
N VAL A 5 19.56 11.38 -3.43
CA VAL A 5 19.93 10.75 -2.14
C VAL A 5 21.11 11.44 -1.47
N ALA A 6 21.99 12.08 -2.26
CA ALA A 6 23.10 12.89 -1.75
C ALA A 6 22.65 14.27 -1.21
N LEU A 7 21.53 14.79 -1.71
CA LEU A 7 21.02 16.14 -1.40
C LEU A 7 19.82 16.13 -0.44
N SER A 8 19.16 14.98 -0.25
CA SER A 8 17.95 14.84 0.55
C SER A 8 18.08 13.75 1.60
N ASP A 9 17.58 14.04 2.80
CA ASP A 9 17.44 13.07 3.89
C ASP A 9 16.08 12.34 3.86
N ASP A 10 15.27 12.55 2.81
CA ASP A 10 14.01 11.85 2.64
C ASP A 10 14.27 10.36 2.38
N PRO A 11 13.73 9.47 3.24
CA PRO A 11 13.96 8.04 3.14
C PRO A 11 13.36 7.39 1.88
N GLU A 12 12.37 8.01 1.26
CA GLU A 12 11.75 7.51 0.03
C GLU A 12 12.76 7.36 -1.10
N PHE A 13 13.64 8.37 -1.29
CA PHE A 13 14.66 8.28 -2.34
C PHE A 13 15.71 7.22 -2.06
N ALA A 14 16.06 7.01 -0.79
CA ALA A 14 16.99 5.95 -0.41
C ALA A 14 16.36 4.56 -0.63
N HIS A 15 15.08 4.40 -0.35
CA HIS A 15 14.33 3.17 -0.61
C HIS A 15 14.26 2.87 -2.10
N ALA A 16 13.79 3.80 -2.92
CA ALA A 16 13.68 3.64 -4.36
C ALA A 16 15.05 3.31 -5.03
N LEU A 17 16.13 3.95 -4.59
CA LEU A 17 17.47 3.64 -5.09
C LEU A 17 17.94 2.26 -4.62
N ALA A 18 17.60 1.83 -3.41
CA ALA A 18 17.93 0.50 -2.92
C ALA A 18 17.28 -0.60 -3.78
N GLU A 19 16.01 -0.45 -4.11
CA GLU A 19 15.30 -1.40 -5.00
C GLU A 19 15.92 -1.46 -6.40
N LEU A 20 16.22 -0.30 -6.99
CA LEU A 20 16.87 -0.22 -8.30
C LEU A 20 18.23 -0.93 -8.30
N LEU A 21 19.06 -0.69 -7.28
CA LEU A 21 20.37 -1.32 -7.16
C LEU A 21 20.28 -2.84 -6.89
N ALA A 22 19.28 -3.27 -6.12
CA ALA A 22 19.01 -4.69 -5.90
C ALA A 22 18.64 -5.38 -7.22
N ALA A 23 17.77 -4.77 -8.04
CA ALA A 23 17.42 -5.27 -9.36
C ALA A 23 18.63 -5.35 -10.32
N GLN A 24 19.62 -4.49 -10.13
CA GLN A 24 20.89 -4.49 -10.88
C GLN A 24 21.96 -5.43 -10.31
N GLY A 25 21.64 -6.19 -9.24
CA GLY A 25 22.55 -7.12 -8.58
C GLY A 25 23.59 -6.46 -7.64
N GLN A 26 23.48 -5.15 -7.38
CA GLN A 26 24.40 -4.39 -6.52
C GLN A 26 23.98 -4.51 -5.04
N ARG A 27 24.02 -5.73 -4.52
CA ARG A 27 23.40 -6.10 -3.24
C ARG A 27 23.93 -5.31 -2.03
N ASP A 28 25.25 -5.10 -1.93
CA ASP A 28 25.83 -4.42 -0.77
C ASP A 28 25.43 -2.94 -0.71
N ARG A 29 25.40 -2.27 -1.87
CA ARG A 29 24.94 -0.87 -1.98
C ARG A 29 23.45 -0.77 -1.69
N ALA A 30 22.65 -1.71 -2.21
CA ALA A 30 21.23 -1.77 -1.95
C ALA A 30 20.94 -1.95 -0.45
N ALA A 31 21.65 -2.87 0.23
CA ALA A 31 21.49 -3.11 1.65
C ALA A 31 21.81 -1.88 2.51
N ALA A 32 22.90 -1.14 2.18
CA ALA A 32 23.25 0.08 2.88
C ALA A 32 22.15 1.17 2.76
N LEU A 33 21.60 1.33 1.56
CA LEU A 33 20.51 2.30 1.31
C LEU A 33 19.18 1.87 1.95
N ALA A 34 18.86 0.57 1.94
CA ALA A 34 17.69 0.03 2.63
C ALA A 34 17.78 0.29 4.15
N ALA A 35 18.96 0.12 4.75
CA ALA A 35 19.18 0.46 6.15
C ALA A 35 19.02 1.96 6.43
N LYS A 36 19.52 2.83 5.54
CA LYS A 36 19.30 4.29 5.62
C LYS A 36 17.82 4.64 5.54
N ALA A 37 17.07 4.05 4.60
CA ALA A 37 15.63 4.24 4.44
C ALA A 37 14.88 3.82 5.71
N LYS A 38 15.16 2.62 6.23
CA LYS A 38 14.53 2.10 7.46
C LYS A 38 14.73 3.05 8.65
N ALA A 39 15.94 3.51 8.87
CA ALA A 39 16.26 4.45 9.95
C ALA A 39 15.56 5.81 9.74
N GLY A 40 15.48 6.28 8.49
CA GLY A 40 14.79 7.51 8.11
C GLY A 40 13.30 7.46 8.39
N TYR A 41 12.60 6.41 7.92
CA TYR A 41 11.18 6.22 8.17
C TYR A 41 10.87 6.07 9.66
N ALA A 42 11.65 5.27 10.39
CA ALA A 42 11.47 5.10 11.83
C ALA A 42 11.57 6.45 12.56
N ARG A 43 12.56 7.27 12.23
CA ARG A 43 12.74 8.61 12.80
C ARG A 43 11.58 9.55 12.46
N LEU A 44 11.14 9.58 11.20
CA LEU A 44 10.09 10.49 10.73
C LEU A 44 8.72 10.13 11.31
N VAL A 45 8.39 8.85 11.40
CA VAL A 45 7.15 8.38 12.04
C VAL A 45 7.07 8.80 13.52
N VAL A 46 8.19 8.82 14.24
CA VAL A 46 8.24 9.32 15.61
C VAL A 46 8.14 10.84 15.67
N LYS A 47 8.85 11.54 14.78
CA LYS A 47 8.93 13.02 14.81
C LYS A 47 7.69 13.71 14.26
N TYR A 48 7.07 13.14 13.23
CA TYR A 48 5.93 13.71 12.50
C TYR A 48 4.86 12.65 12.23
N PRO A 49 4.29 12.01 13.27
CA PRO A 49 3.46 10.82 13.10
C PRO A 49 2.29 11.03 12.14
N GLU A 50 1.51 12.08 12.34
CA GLU A 50 0.31 12.34 11.53
C GLU A 50 0.61 12.60 10.05
N ALA A 51 1.73 13.26 9.75
CA ALA A 51 2.18 13.48 8.38
C ALA A 51 2.65 12.17 7.75
N MET A 52 3.31 11.31 8.54
CA MET A 52 3.95 10.09 8.04
C MET A 52 3.02 8.88 7.95
N TYR A 53 1.83 8.89 8.57
CA TYR A 53 0.92 7.75 8.50
C TYR A 53 0.62 7.33 7.06
N TRP A 54 0.37 8.29 6.18
CA TRP A 54 0.12 8.03 4.76
C TRP A 54 1.39 7.70 3.97
N HIS A 55 2.52 8.32 4.26
CA HIS A 55 3.74 8.14 3.47
C HIS A 55 4.57 6.92 3.87
N ALA A 56 4.46 6.46 5.11
CA ALA A 56 5.29 5.37 5.59
C ALA A 56 4.65 3.98 5.42
N TRP A 57 3.33 3.88 5.25
CA TRP A 57 2.67 2.58 5.18
C TRP A 57 3.12 1.76 3.97
N GLU A 58 3.30 2.39 2.81
CA GLU A 58 3.77 1.72 1.59
C GLU A 58 5.15 1.11 1.82
N TYR A 59 6.08 1.92 2.34
CA TYR A 59 7.40 1.43 2.71
C TYR A 59 7.33 0.17 3.59
N TYR A 60 6.55 0.19 4.68
CA TYR A 60 6.46 -0.97 5.56
C TYR A 60 5.78 -2.18 4.90
N ALA A 61 4.84 -1.96 4.00
CA ALA A 61 4.26 -3.03 3.19
C ALA A 61 5.31 -3.66 2.26
N ASP A 62 6.10 -2.85 1.56
CA ASP A 62 7.10 -3.28 0.58
C ASP A 62 8.27 -4.05 1.24
N VAL A 63 8.68 -3.63 2.43
CA VAL A 63 9.76 -4.35 3.17
C VAL A 63 9.27 -5.57 3.95
N GLY A 64 8.00 -5.99 3.77
CA GLY A 64 7.44 -7.17 4.41
C GLY A 64 7.07 -6.99 5.87
N GLU A 65 6.76 -5.77 6.30
CA GLU A 65 6.23 -5.45 7.64
C GLU A 65 4.72 -5.07 7.58
N PRO A 66 3.80 -5.94 7.08
CA PRO A 66 2.42 -5.59 6.79
C PRO A 66 1.61 -5.22 8.05
N ALA A 67 1.95 -5.77 9.21
CA ALA A 67 1.32 -5.40 10.47
C ALA A 67 1.62 -3.93 10.84
N ARG A 68 2.83 -3.46 10.55
CA ARG A 68 3.21 -2.06 10.78
C ARG A 68 2.53 -1.14 9.78
N ALA A 69 2.45 -1.53 8.52
CA ALA A 69 1.71 -0.81 7.49
C ALA A 69 0.23 -0.64 7.90
N LEU A 70 -0.41 -1.71 8.37
CA LEU A 70 -1.78 -1.68 8.86
C LEU A 70 -1.97 -0.70 10.03
N GLU A 71 -1.08 -0.74 11.04
CA GLU A 71 -1.15 0.18 12.18
C GLU A 71 -1.15 1.66 11.74
N LEU A 72 -0.29 2.01 10.77
CA LEU A 72 -0.21 3.37 10.24
C LEU A 72 -1.48 3.75 9.49
N LEU A 73 -2.03 2.85 8.68
CA LEU A 73 -3.27 3.09 7.93
C LEU A 73 -4.50 3.19 8.82
N GLU A 74 -4.58 2.43 9.91
CA GLU A 74 -5.64 2.58 10.91
C GLU A 74 -5.64 3.99 11.51
N LYS A 75 -4.47 4.50 11.90
CA LYS A 75 -4.30 5.86 12.39
C LYS A 75 -4.62 6.90 11.31
N ASN A 76 -4.18 6.66 10.08
CA ASN A 76 -4.48 7.56 8.96
C ASN A 76 -5.97 7.64 8.66
N ALA A 77 -6.69 6.51 8.68
CA ALA A 77 -8.12 6.47 8.38
C ALA A 77 -8.97 7.20 9.44
N VAL A 78 -8.49 7.30 10.68
CA VAL A 78 -9.11 8.13 11.73
C VAL A 78 -8.94 9.62 11.43
N LEU A 79 -7.73 10.03 11.02
CA LEU A 79 -7.43 11.44 10.73
C LEU A 79 -8.01 11.90 9.38
N ARG A 80 -8.01 11.02 8.40
CA ARG A 80 -8.37 11.30 7.00
C ARG A 80 -9.35 10.26 6.49
N PRO A 81 -10.63 10.28 6.94
CA PRO A 81 -11.63 9.30 6.55
C PRO A 81 -12.13 9.55 5.12
N ASN A 82 -11.33 9.21 4.13
CA ASN A 82 -11.64 9.37 2.71
C ASN A 82 -11.49 8.05 1.93
N ALA A 83 -11.95 8.03 0.67
CA ALA A 83 -11.93 6.85 -0.17
C ALA A 83 -10.54 6.20 -0.27
N GLY A 84 -9.49 6.99 -0.52
CA GLY A 84 -8.12 6.48 -0.64
C GLY A 84 -7.64 5.80 0.65
N SER A 85 -7.90 6.42 1.81
CA SER A 85 -7.57 5.85 3.12
C SER A 85 -8.27 4.51 3.35
N PHE A 86 -9.55 4.39 2.97
CA PHE A 86 -10.29 3.13 3.14
C PHE A 86 -9.86 2.05 2.15
N VAL A 87 -9.49 2.40 0.91
CA VAL A 87 -8.92 1.46 -0.07
C VAL A 87 -7.60 0.90 0.42
N ALA A 88 -6.67 1.77 0.85
CA ALA A 88 -5.38 1.35 1.38
C ALA A 88 -5.54 0.50 2.64
N LEU A 89 -6.46 0.89 3.55
CA LEU A 89 -6.76 0.13 4.77
C LEU A 89 -7.30 -1.27 4.44
N ALA A 90 -8.22 -1.38 3.47
CA ALA A 90 -8.74 -2.68 3.03
C ALA A 90 -7.64 -3.60 2.49
N ARG A 91 -6.72 -3.07 1.69
CA ARG A 91 -5.54 -3.82 1.20
C ARG A 91 -4.66 -4.31 2.34
N ALA A 92 -4.32 -3.43 3.29
CA ALA A 92 -3.46 -3.80 4.42
C ALA A 92 -4.13 -4.83 5.35
N GLN A 93 -5.42 -4.71 5.59
CA GLN A 93 -6.21 -5.69 6.35
C GLN A 93 -6.23 -7.06 5.66
N ALA A 94 -6.46 -7.10 4.34
CA ALA A 94 -6.39 -8.32 3.56
C ALA A 94 -4.99 -8.95 3.61
N ALA A 95 -3.93 -8.15 3.52
CA ALA A 95 -2.55 -8.62 3.57
C ALA A 95 -2.17 -9.30 4.89
N VAL A 96 -2.87 -8.99 5.99
CA VAL A 96 -2.70 -9.66 7.30
C VAL A 96 -3.81 -10.67 7.59
N GLY A 97 -4.66 -11.00 6.62
CA GLY A 97 -5.73 -11.99 6.76
C GLY A 97 -7.00 -11.51 7.48
N GLN A 98 -7.14 -10.20 7.72
CA GLN A 98 -8.33 -9.61 8.38
C GLN A 98 -9.44 -9.30 7.36
N TRP A 99 -9.94 -10.32 6.67
CA TRP A 99 -10.83 -10.17 5.53
C TRP A 99 -12.18 -9.51 5.86
N ASP A 100 -12.77 -9.79 7.02
CA ASP A 100 -14.03 -9.15 7.46
C ASP A 100 -13.85 -7.63 7.59
N ARG A 101 -12.74 -7.20 8.19
CA ARG A 101 -12.41 -5.77 8.30
C ARG A 101 -12.06 -5.15 6.94
N ALA A 102 -11.37 -5.89 6.07
CA ALA A 102 -11.12 -5.45 4.70
C ALA A 102 -12.45 -5.22 3.94
N ARG A 103 -13.45 -6.09 4.16
CA ARG A 103 -14.79 -5.91 3.61
C ARG A 103 -15.46 -4.64 4.10
N GLU A 104 -15.42 -4.37 5.41
CA GLU A 104 -15.97 -3.14 5.98
C GLU A 104 -15.29 -1.90 5.39
N SER A 105 -13.97 -1.90 5.31
CA SER A 105 -13.19 -0.77 4.79
C SER A 105 -13.48 -0.52 3.31
N ILE A 106 -13.52 -1.56 2.47
CA ILE A 106 -13.81 -1.37 1.04
C ILE A 106 -15.26 -0.95 0.80
N THR A 107 -16.22 -1.41 1.62
CA THR A 107 -17.60 -0.94 1.55
C THR A 107 -17.69 0.56 1.81
N ARG A 108 -17.02 1.06 2.85
CA ARG A 108 -16.94 2.49 3.13
C ARG A 108 -16.31 3.28 1.97
N ALA A 109 -15.28 2.73 1.32
CA ALA A 109 -14.70 3.36 0.14
C ALA A 109 -15.72 3.44 -1.01
N LEU A 110 -16.49 2.37 -1.24
CA LEU A 110 -17.49 2.29 -2.32
C LEU A 110 -18.70 3.23 -2.10
N GLU A 111 -19.00 3.59 -0.86
CA GLU A 111 -20.05 4.57 -0.51
C GLU A 111 -19.65 6.02 -0.83
N THR A 112 -18.36 6.29 -1.06
CA THR A 112 -17.92 7.63 -1.42
C THR A 112 -18.20 7.93 -2.90
N PRO A 113 -18.34 9.22 -3.31
CA PRO A 113 -18.54 9.58 -4.72
C PRO A 113 -17.27 9.42 -5.57
N VAL A 114 -16.11 9.21 -4.95
CA VAL A 114 -14.82 9.08 -5.65
C VAL A 114 -14.78 7.78 -6.43
N VAL A 115 -14.49 7.85 -7.72
CA VAL A 115 -14.34 6.68 -8.61
C VAL A 115 -12.87 6.50 -8.96
N SER A 116 -12.29 5.30 -8.68
CA SER A 116 -10.93 4.96 -9.06
C SER A 116 -10.83 3.48 -9.44
N ALA A 117 -9.91 3.16 -10.34
CA ALA A 117 -9.65 1.78 -10.74
C ALA A 117 -9.17 0.94 -9.55
N GLU A 118 -8.29 1.50 -8.71
CA GLU A 118 -7.77 0.82 -7.52
C GLU A 118 -8.87 0.42 -6.55
N ARG A 119 -9.86 1.30 -6.29
CA ARG A 119 -11.00 0.98 -5.44
C ARG A 119 -11.73 -0.26 -5.92
N HIS A 120 -12.00 -0.33 -7.23
CA HIS A 120 -12.67 -1.48 -7.82
C HIS A 120 -11.78 -2.73 -7.86
N ALA A 121 -10.48 -2.60 -8.07
CA ALA A 121 -9.55 -3.73 -8.01
C ALA A 121 -9.49 -4.35 -6.61
N VAL A 122 -9.42 -3.51 -5.56
CA VAL A 122 -9.44 -3.98 -4.16
C VAL A 122 -10.79 -4.59 -3.80
N ALA A 123 -11.91 -4.01 -4.26
CA ALA A 123 -13.22 -4.59 -4.06
C ALA A 123 -13.32 -5.98 -4.71
N ALA A 124 -12.83 -6.14 -5.96
CA ALA A 124 -12.80 -7.42 -6.64
C ALA A 124 -12.00 -8.48 -5.86
N MET A 125 -10.87 -8.11 -5.29
CA MET A 125 -10.04 -8.97 -4.45
C MET A 125 -10.80 -9.45 -3.19
N VAL A 126 -11.40 -8.53 -2.46
CA VAL A 126 -12.14 -8.84 -1.21
C VAL A 126 -13.36 -9.72 -1.50
N TYR A 127 -14.18 -9.34 -2.49
CA TYR A 127 -15.37 -10.13 -2.87
C TYR A 127 -15.01 -11.54 -3.38
N ARG A 128 -13.88 -11.67 -4.09
CA ARG A 128 -13.40 -12.98 -4.56
C ARG A 128 -12.97 -13.88 -3.41
N HIS A 129 -12.31 -13.32 -2.39
CA HIS A 129 -11.97 -14.07 -1.18
C HIS A 129 -13.23 -14.62 -0.47
N GLU A 130 -14.31 -13.86 -0.44
CA GLU A 130 -15.60 -14.26 0.14
C GLU A 130 -16.39 -15.26 -0.71
N GLY A 131 -15.93 -15.58 -1.91
CA GLY A 131 -16.66 -16.43 -2.86
C GLY A 131 -17.79 -15.71 -3.61
N ALA A 132 -17.91 -14.40 -3.49
CA ALA A 132 -18.90 -13.57 -4.20
C ALA A 132 -18.44 -13.29 -5.65
N VAL A 133 -18.28 -14.34 -6.46
CA VAL A 133 -17.63 -14.31 -7.77
C VAL A 133 -18.26 -13.28 -8.71
N VAL A 134 -19.58 -13.21 -8.80
CA VAL A 134 -20.28 -12.28 -9.69
C VAL A 134 -19.95 -10.83 -9.35
N ALA A 135 -20.00 -10.47 -8.06
CA ALA A 135 -19.64 -9.12 -7.62
C ALA A 135 -18.15 -8.83 -7.87
N ALA A 136 -17.26 -9.79 -7.61
CA ALA A 136 -15.85 -9.68 -7.87
C ALA A 136 -15.57 -9.40 -9.36
N ASP A 137 -16.22 -10.12 -10.27
CA ASP A 137 -16.04 -9.96 -11.72
C ASP A 137 -16.59 -8.61 -12.22
N GLN A 138 -17.71 -8.14 -11.68
CA GLN A 138 -18.23 -6.81 -11.98
C GLN A 138 -17.25 -5.71 -11.57
N HIS A 139 -16.68 -5.80 -10.37
CA HIS A 139 -15.68 -4.85 -9.91
C HIS A 139 -14.38 -4.94 -10.70
N ALA A 140 -13.93 -6.15 -11.07
CA ALA A 140 -12.77 -6.35 -11.91
C ALA A 140 -12.94 -5.71 -13.29
N ALA A 141 -14.09 -5.91 -13.93
CA ALA A 141 -14.43 -5.28 -15.21
C ALA A 141 -14.42 -3.75 -15.06
N ARG A 142 -15.07 -3.21 -14.02
CA ARG A 142 -15.11 -1.77 -13.80
C ARG A 142 -13.73 -1.16 -13.55
N ALA A 143 -12.84 -1.85 -12.84
CA ALA A 143 -11.46 -1.41 -12.65
C ALA A 143 -10.74 -1.25 -14.00
N LYS A 144 -10.86 -2.25 -14.88
CA LYS A 144 -10.25 -2.25 -16.22
C LYS A 144 -10.86 -1.25 -17.20
N GLU A 145 -12.14 -0.93 -17.06
CA GLU A 145 -12.77 0.17 -17.82
C GLU A 145 -12.17 1.52 -17.49
N ILE A 146 -11.84 1.75 -16.20
CA ILE A 146 -11.26 3.01 -15.73
C ILE A 146 -9.77 3.07 -16.05
N ASP A 147 -9.05 1.98 -15.80
CA ASP A 147 -7.62 1.84 -16.11
C ASP A 147 -7.35 0.46 -16.69
N PRO A 148 -7.16 0.35 -18.04
CA PRO A 148 -6.87 -0.93 -18.68
C PRO A 148 -5.58 -1.62 -18.22
N THR A 149 -4.66 -0.86 -17.61
CA THR A 149 -3.35 -1.38 -17.17
C THR A 149 -3.38 -1.92 -15.74
N ILE A 150 -4.49 -1.69 -15.02
CA ILE A 150 -4.57 -2.11 -13.61
C ILE A 150 -4.52 -3.63 -13.45
N VAL A 151 -3.70 -4.09 -12.50
CA VAL A 151 -3.66 -5.49 -12.10
C VAL A 151 -4.82 -5.76 -11.15
N VAL A 152 -5.69 -6.69 -11.53
CA VAL A 152 -6.86 -7.09 -10.71
C VAL A 152 -6.66 -8.53 -10.24
N GLY A 153 -6.83 -8.76 -8.95
CA GLY A 153 -6.85 -10.11 -8.40
C GLY A 153 -5.51 -10.63 -7.86
N ALA A 154 -4.49 -9.78 -7.78
CA ALA A 154 -3.32 -10.10 -6.98
C ALA A 154 -3.75 -10.24 -5.52
N ASP A 155 -3.66 -11.46 -4.98
CA ASP A 155 -3.82 -11.71 -3.55
C ASP A 155 -2.53 -11.23 -2.86
N PRO A 156 -2.57 -10.18 -2.02
CA PRO A 156 -1.36 -9.61 -1.42
C PRO A 156 -0.62 -10.62 -0.52
N VAL A 157 -1.23 -11.75 -0.21
CA VAL A 157 -0.65 -12.82 0.63
C VAL A 157 -0.12 -13.98 -0.22
N ARG A 158 -0.70 -14.25 -1.41
CA ARG A 158 -0.37 -15.42 -2.24
C ARG A 158 0.62 -15.13 -3.37
N ASP A 159 0.72 -13.88 -3.80
CA ASP A 159 1.51 -13.48 -4.98
C ASP A 159 2.87 -12.86 -4.61
N ARG A 160 3.40 -13.22 -3.44
CA ARG A 160 4.75 -12.85 -2.97
C ARG A 160 5.73 -14.00 -3.10
#